data_41bd6234f4366a49727eb62af12e0581
#
_entry.id   41bd6234f4366a49727eb62af12e0581
#
_cell.length_a   1.000
_cell.length_b   1.000
_cell.length_c   1.000
_cell.angle_alpha   90.00
_cell.angle_beta   90.00
_cell.angle_gamma   90.00
#
_symmetry.space_group_name_H-M   'P 1'
#
loop_
_entity.id
_entity.type
_entity.pdbx_description
1 polymer ?
#
loop_
_entity_poly.entity_id
_entity_poly.type
_entity_poly.pdbx_seq_one_letter_code
_entity_poly.pdbx_strand_id
1 'polypeptide(L)'
;NLIVIHLGGGVSVGAHSQGKVVDVNNILDGEGAFSPERAGTVPVGDLVKMCYSGKYTEKEVYKKICGNGGLNAYLHTNDFRDMQKMAEEGDEYAALVRDAFFYQISKDAGAMAAVLNGKVDQIILTGGIAYAPVTRKMLEEKLGWIAPFTVYPGEDELLALAQGGLRVIRGEEAAKEY
;
A
#
# COMPACT_ATOMS: atom_id res chain seq x y z
N ASN A 1 -3.27 15.56 11.92
CA ASN A 1 -2.32 14.84 11.04
C ASN A 1 -2.67 13.36 11.00
N LEU A 2 -2.67 12.78 9.82
CA LEU A 2 -3.11 11.40 9.61
C LEU A 2 -2.04 10.61 8.87
N ILE A 3 -1.95 9.32 9.16
CA ILE A 3 -1.34 8.34 8.25
C ILE A 3 -2.49 7.57 7.62
N VAL A 4 -2.58 7.57 6.30
CA VAL A 4 -3.60 6.82 5.56
C VAL A 4 -2.94 5.64 4.86
N ILE A 5 -3.37 4.44 5.20
CA ILE A 5 -2.90 3.18 4.62
C ILE A 5 -4.03 2.62 3.76
N HIS A 6 -3.88 2.72 2.44
CA HIS A 6 -4.82 2.14 1.49
C HIS A 6 -4.33 0.77 1.04
N LEU A 7 -5.17 -0.25 1.17
CA LEU A 7 -4.85 -1.66 0.97
C LEU A 7 -5.78 -2.27 -0.08
N GLY A 8 -5.35 -2.23 -1.32
CA GLY A 8 -6.04 -2.79 -2.49
C GLY A 8 -5.12 -3.66 -3.33
N GLY A 9 -5.31 -3.72 -4.64
CA GLY A 9 -4.39 -4.36 -5.59
C GLY A 9 -3.00 -3.73 -5.56
N GLY A 10 -2.91 -2.43 -5.21
CA GLY A 10 -1.71 -1.73 -4.76
C GLY A 10 -1.82 -1.36 -3.28
N VAL A 11 -0.69 -1.03 -2.66
CA VAL A 11 -0.62 -0.55 -1.28
C VAL A 11 0.03 0.82 -1.26
N SER A 12 -0.66 1.83 -0.76
CA SER A 12 -0.09 3.15 -0.53
C SER A 12 -0.18 3.55 0.92
N VAL A 13 0.86 4.24 1.38
CA VAL A 13 0.93 4.83 2.71
C VAL A 13 1.24 6.30 2.56
N GLY A 14 0.32 7.16 3.01
CA GLY A 14 0.44 8.60 2.86
C GLY A 14 0.42 9.33 4.19
N ALA A 15 1.24 10.36 4.30
CA ALA A 15 1.24 11.32 5.39
C ALA A 15 0.37 12.53 5.02
N HIS A 16 -0.56 12.87 5.90
CA HIS A 16 -1.46 14.01 5.72
C HIS A 16 -1.28 14.99 6.88
N SER A 17 -1.02 16.24 6.55
CA SER A 17 -0.94 17.33 7.53
C SER A 17 -2.04 18.36 7.25
N GLN A 18 -2.90 18.58 8.25
CA GLN A 18 -4.00 19.55 8.17
C GLN A 18 -4.88 19.39 6.91
N GLY A 19 -5.23 18.15 6.59
CA GLY A 19 -6.08 17.79 5.44
C GLY A 19 -5.38 17.80 4.08
N LYS A 20 -4.05 17.98 4.03
CA LYS A 20 -3.26 17.94 2.80
C LYS A 20 -2.30 16.77 2.82
N VAL A 21 -2.20 16.05 1.71
CA VAL A 21 -1.14 15.04 1.50
C VAL A 21 0.20 15.78 1.45
N VAL A 22 1.14 15.38 2.27
CA VAL A 22 2.48 15.96 2.31
C VAL A 22 3.56 14.98 1.85
N ASP A 23 3.25 13.68 1.91
CA ASP A 23 4.10 12.61 1.38
C ASP A 23 3.28 11.35 1.08
N VAL A 24 3.67 10.59 0.07
CA VAL A 24 3.07 9.29 -0.27
C VAL A 24 4.02 8.52 -1.18
N ASN A 25 4.12 7.21 -1.02
CA ASN A 25 4.90 6.36 -1.92
C ASN A 25 4.27 6.22 -3.31
N ASN A 26 5.12 6.20 -4.36
CA ASN A 26 4.69 5.94 -5.73
C ASN A 26 4.52 4.42 -5.97
N ILE A 27 3.34 3.93 -5.71
CA ILE A 27 3.01 2.50 -5.86
C ILE A 27 3.02 1.99 -7.31
N LEU A 28 2.98 2.90 -8.29
CA LEU A 28 2.95 2.51 -9.72
C LEU A 28 4.32 2.10 -10.22
N ASP A 29 5.38 2.71 -9.69
CA ASP A 29 6.75 2.53 -10.16
C ASP A 29 7.65 1.78 -9.17
N GLY A 30 7.06 1.05 -8.23
CA GLY A 30 7.78 0.11 -7.36
C GLY A 30 8.28 0.68 -6.05
N GLU A 31 7.67 1.76 -5.53
CA GLU A 31 7.93 2.23 -4.17
C GLU A 31 7.01 1.57 -3.13
N GLY A 32 7.49 1.57 -1.89
CA GLY A 32 6.73 1.12 -0.73
C GLY A 32 6.69 -0.39 -0.56
N ALA A 33 5.73 -0.85 0.22
CA ALA A 33 5.50 -2.27 0.47
C ALA A 33 5.08 -3.01 -0.81
N PHE A 34 5.46 -4.27 -0.94
CA PHE A 34 4.86 -5.09 -1.98
C PHE A 34 3.34 -5.24 -1.75
N SER A 35 2.61 -5.48 -2.82
CA SER A 35 1.15 -5.59 -2.80
C SER A 35 0.70 -6.89 -3.49
N PRO A 36 -0.60 -7.13 -3.65
CA PRO A 36 -1.08 -8.27 -4.44
C PRO A 36 -0.41 -8.43 -5.81
N GLU A 37 -0.16 -7.35 -6.54
CA GLU A 37 0.34 -7.40 -7.91
C GLU A 37 1.66 -6.64 -8.16
N ARG A 38 2.22 -5.99 -7.13
CA ARG A 38 3.39 -5.11 -7.29
C ARG A 38 4.53 -5.54 -6.38
N ALA A 39 5.75 -5.45 -6.91
CA ALA A 39 6.96 -5.89 -6.20
C ALA A 39 7.29 -5.03 -4.97
N GLY A 40 6.84 -3.76 -4.96
CA GLY A 40 7.30 -2.78 -3.97
C GLY A 40 8.77 -2.44 -4.14
N THR A 41 9.36 -1.87 -3.11
CA THR A 41 10.76 -1.48 -3.10
C THR A 41 11.68 -2.71 -3.19
N VAL A 42 12.58 -2.70 -4.18
CA VAL A 42 13.57 -3.75 -4.40
C VAL A 42 14.98 -3.19 -4.31
N PRO A 43 16.01 -4.02 -4.02
CA PRO A 43 17.40 -3.59 -4.07
C PRO A 43 17.77 -3.12 -5.49
N VAL A 44 18.11 -1.84 -5.64
CA VAL A 44 18.41 -1.22 -6.96
C VAL A 44 19.54 -1.93 -7.68
N GLY A 45 20.59 -2.36 -6.97
CA GLY A 45 21.72 -3.07 -7.59
C GLY A 45 21.32 -4.40 -8.23
N ASP A 46 20.36 -5.11 -7.65
CA ASP A 46 19.88 -6.39 -8.22
C ASP A 46 18.94 -6.13 -9.41
N LEU A 47 18.14 -5.06 -9.36
CA LEU A 47 17.35 -4.62 -10.51
C LEU A 47 18.25 -4.28 -11.71
N VAL A 48 19.34 -3.52 -11.48
CA VAL A 48 20.32 -3.21 -12.54
C VAL A 48 20.93 -4.48 -13.12
N LYS A 49 21.37 -5.44 -12.29
CA LYS A 49 21.88 -6.73 -12.77
C LYS A 49 20.85 -7.48 -13.61
N MET A 50 19.58 -7.46 -13.21
CA MET A 50 18.49 -8.07 -13.96
C MET A 50 18.30 -7.41 -15.33
N CYS A 51 18.25 -6.09 -15.40
CA CYS A 51 18.10 -5.31 -16.64
C CYS A 51 19.22 -5.61 -17.65
N TYR A 52 20.46 -5.71 -17.19
CA TYR A 52 21.61 -5.94 -18.04
C TYR A 52 22.01 -7.42 -18.20
N SER A 53 21.19 -8.35 -17.68
CA SER A 53 21.48 -9.79 -17.78
C SER A 53 21.29 -10.38 -19.19
N GLY A 54 20.60 -9.67 -20.08
CA GLY A 54 20.18 -10.18 -21.40
C GLY A 54 19.05 -11.23 -21.33
N LYS A 55 18.53 -11.54 -20.13
CA LYS A 55 17.48 -12.56 -19.91
C LYS A 55 16.07 -12.04 -20.06
N TYR A 56 15.89 -10.73 -19.91
CA TYR A 56 14.58 -10.09 -19.88
C TYR A 56 14.57 -8.84 -20.76
N THR A 57 13.48 -8.61 -21.45
CA THR A 57 13.17 -7.36 -22.11
C THR A 57 12.72 -6.33 -21.06
N GLU A 58 12.79 -5.03 -21.39
CA GLU A 58 12.27 -3.95 -20.56
C GLU A 58 10.82 -4.23 -20.10
N LYS A 59 9.96 -4.62 -21.04
CA LYS A 59 8.55 -4.94 -20.78
C LYS A 59 8.38 -6.10 -19.78
N GLU A 60 9.23 -7.10 -19.82
CA GLU A 60 9.18 -8.23 -18.89
C GLU A 60 9.67 -7.81 -17.49
N VAL A 61 10.71 -6.99 -17.42
CA VAL A 61 11.15 -6.42 -16.13
C VAL A 61 10.06 -5.56 -15.53
N TYR A 62 9.46 -4.66 -16.32
CA TYR A 62 8.38 -3.80 -15.85
C TYR A 62 7.17 -4.60 -15.35
N LYS A 63 6.83 -5.69 -16.04
CA LYS A 63 5.77 -6.60 -15.60
C LYS A 63 6.06 -7.28 -14.26
N LYS A 64 7.34 -7.52 -13.91
CA LYS A 64 7.74 -8.03 -12.59
C LYS A 64 7.60 -6.97 -11.49
N ILE A 65 7.74 -5.69 -11.84
CA ILE A 65 7.51 -4.58 -10.92
C ILE A 65 6.01 -4.37 -10.72
N CYS A 66 5.23 -4.32 -11.82
CA CYS A 66 3.81 -4.01 -11.79
C CYS A 66 3.01 -5.03 -12.62
N GLY A 67 2.14 -5.78 -11.96
CA GLY A 67 1.25 -6.81 -12.53
C GLY A 67 1.59 -8.23 -12.10
N ASN A 68 2.85 -8.64 -12.18
CA ASN A 68 3.30 -9.99 -11.81
C ASN A 68 4.26 -9.99 -10.60
N GLY A 69 4.32 -8.89 -9.84
CA GLY A 69 5.06 -8.79 -8.60
C GLY A 69 4.23 -9.17 -7.37
N GLY A 70 4.78 -8.94 -6.20
CA GLY A 70 4.08 -9.10 -4.92
C GLY A 70 3.56 -10.51 -4.67
N LEU A 71 2.33 -10.62 -4.15
CA LEU A 71 1.71 -11.92 -3.84
C LEU A 71 1.65 -12.83 -5.08
N ASN A 72 1.39 -12.25 -6.24
CA ASN A 72 1.35 -13.01 -7.49
C ASN A 72 2.69 -13.71 -7.79
N ALA A 73 3.81 -13.05 -7.51
CA ALA A 73 5.14 -13.65 -7.67
C ALA A 73 5.46 -14.71 -6.60
N TYR A 74 5.01 -14.51 -5.36
CA TYR A 74 5.34 -15.38 -4.24
C TYR A 74 4.42 -16.59 -4.13
N LEU A 75 3.10 -16.40 -4.32
CA LEU A 75 2.07 -17.39 -4.01
C LEU A 75 1.20 -17.75 -5.22
N HIS A 76 1.48 -17.20 -6.41
CA HIS A 76 0.71 -17.41 -7.65
C HIS A 76 -0.76 -17.00 -7.52
N THR A 77 -1.08 -16.08 -6.63
CA THR A 77 -2.39 -15.46 -6.46
C THR A 77 -2.23 -13.97 -6.17
N ASN A 78 -3.15 -13.15 -6.67
CA ASN A 78 -3.26 -11.74 -6.35
C ASN A 78 -4.41 -11.47 -5.35
N ASP A 79 -5.00 -12.53 -4.80
CA ASP A 79 -6.06 -12.40 -3.79
C ASP A 79 -5.48 -12.53 -2.38
N PHE A 80 -5.60 -11.47 -1.60
CA PHE A 80 -5.20 -11.48 -0.20
C PHE A 80 -5.89 -12.58 0.62
N ARG A 81 -7.13 -12.92 0.28
CA ARG A 81 -7.91 -13.95 0.97
C ARG A 81 -7.31 -15.33 0.81
N ASP A 82 -6.74 -15.61 -0.38
CA ASP A 82 -6.06 -16.89 -0.63
C ASP A 82 -4.81 -17.01 0.23
N MET A 83 -3.97 -15.97 0.28
CA MET A 83 -2.79 -15.93 1.15
C MET A 83 -3.17 -16.16 2.62
N GLN A 84 -4.21 -15.46 3.08
CA GLN A 84 -4.67 -15.59 4.46
C GLN A 84 -5.16 -17.02 4.75
N LYS A 85 -5.94 -17.60 3.85
CA LYS A 85 -6.43 -18.96 3.96
C LYS A 85 -5.29 -19.99 3.98
N MET A 86 -4.32 -19.88 3.05
CA MET A 86 -3.15 -20.76 3.02
C MET A 86 -2.37 -20.70 4.36
N ALA A 87 -2.16 -19.49 4.89
CA ALA A 87 -1.48 -19.30 6.16
C ALA A 87 -2.26 -19.91 7.35
N GLU A 88 -3.58 -19.81 7.36
CA GLU A 88 -4.46 -20.41 8.39
C GLU A 88 -4.51 -21.95 8.30
N GLU A 89 -4.36 -22.49 7.10
CA GLU A 89 -4.30 -23.94 6.84
C GLU A 89 -2.91 -24.54 7.15
N GLY A 90 -1.95 -23.72 7.58
CA GLY A 90 -0.63 -24.16 8.04
C GLY A 90 0.48 -24.09 6.99
N ASP A 91 0.27 -23.41 5.85
CA ASP A 91 1.34 -23.13 4.91
C ASP A 91 2.30 -22.09 5.51
N GLU A 92 3.47 -22.57 5.93
CA GLU A 92 4.51 -21.74 6.56
C GLU A 92 5.06 -20.66 5.61
N TYR A 93 5.12 -20.95 4.30
CA TYR A 93 5.59 -19.96 3.33
C TYR A 93 4.55 -18.85 3.12
N ALA A 94 3.28 -19.19 3.02
CA ALA A 94 2.21 -18.19 2.95
C ALA A 94 2.15 -17.34 4.23
N ALA A 95 2.35 -17.94 5.40
CA ALA A 95 2.45 -17.22 6.66
C ALA A 95 3.63 -16.24 6.67
N LEU A 96 4.80 -16.65 6.19
CA LEU A 96 5.99 -15.79 6.06
C LEU A 96 5.71 -14.62 5.11
N VAL A 97 5.09 -14.87 3.96
CA VAL A 97 4.75 -13.84 2.97
C VAL A 97 3.75 -12.84 3.57
N ARG A 98 2.72 -13.32 4.28
CA ARG A 98 1.78 -12.47 5.01
C ARG A 98 2.47 -11.57 6.04
N ASP A 99 3.34 -12.15 6.83
CA ASP A 99 4.06 -11.43 7.89
C ASP A 99 5.01 -10.38 7.29
N ALA A 100 5.67 -10.71 6.17
CA ALA A 100 6.50 -9.78 5.40
C ALA A 100 5.67 -8.63 4.78
N PHE A 101 4.46 -8.92 4.29
CA PHE A 101 3.53 -7.92 3.77
C PHE A 101 3.21 -6.86 4.84
N PHE A 102 2.73 -7.28 5.99
CA PHE A 102 2.42 -6.34 7.08
C PHE A 102 3.67 -5.69 7.68
N TYR A 103 4.81 -6.36 7.67
CA TYR A 103 6.08 -5.78 8.10
C TYR A 103 6.51 -4.60 7.22
N GLN A 104 6.43 -4.75 5.89
CA GLN A 104 6.81 -3.67 4.97
C GLN A 104 5.86 -2.48 5.07
N ILE A 105 4.54 -2.72 5.12
CA ILE A 105 3.55 -1.66 5.35
C ILE A 105 3.84 -0.90 6.64
N SER A 106 4.21 -1.62 7.70
CA SER A 106 4.53 -0.99 8.98
C SER A 106 5.79 -0.13 8.92
N LYS A 107 6.80 -0.51 8.14
CA LYS A 107 7.98 0.33 7.90
C LYS A 107 7.62 1.62 7.19
N ASP A 108 6.78 1.55 6.15
CA ASP A 108 6.35 2.73 5.42
C ASP A 108 5.53 3.67 6.31
N ALA A 109 4.63 3.13 7.13
CA ALA A 109 3.87 3.90 8.10
C ALA A 109 4.78 4.56 9.16
N GLY A 110 5.84 3.87 9.59
CA GLY A 110 6.86 4.43 10.47
C GLY A 110 7.62 5.60 9.81
N ALA A 111 7.94 5.47 8.52
CA ALA A 111 8.54 6.57 7.75
C ALA A 111 7.60 7.78 7.66
N MET A 112 6.30 7.55 7.40
CA MET A 112 5.29 8.63 7.39
C MET A 112 5.10 9.27 8.78
N ALA A 113 5.25 8.52 9.86
CA ALA A 113 5.26 9.10 11.20
C ALA A 113 6.45 10.04 11.40
N ALA A 114 7.63 9.70 10.85
CA ALA A 114 8.79 10.58 10.88
C ALA A 114 8.57 11.87 10.05
N VAL A 115 7.94 11.77 8.87
CA VAL A 115 7.53 12.93 8.05
C VAL A 115 6.65 13.90 8.84
N LEU A 116 5.77 13.37 9.69
CA LEU A 116 4.89 14.15 10.58
C LEU A 116 5.53 14.53 11.92
N ASN A 117 6.83 14.29 12.09
CA ASN A 117 7.58 14.55 13.35
C ASN A 117 6.96 13.84 14.56
N GLY A 118 6.40 12.64 14.37
CA GLY A 118 5.70 11.88 15.40
C GLY A 118 4.35 12.46 15.85
N LYS A 119 3.88 13.53 15.22
CA LYS A 119 2.61 14.19 15.55
C LYS A 119 1.49 13.60 14.70
N VAL A 120 1.09 12.38 15.02
CA VAL A 120 0.04 11.64 14.32
C VAL A 120 -1.18 11.55 15.22
N ASP A 121 -2.31 12.05 14.75
CA ASP A 121 -3.57 12.00 15.50
C ASP A 121 -4.30 10.66 15.29
N GLN A 122 -4.20 10.09 14.07
CA GLN A 122 -4.92 8.88 13.70
C GLN A 122 -4.20 8.14 12.57
N ILE A 123 -4.27 6.79 12.59
CA ILE A 123 -3.96 5.92 11.46
C ILE A 123 -5.27 5.45 10.85
N ILE A 124 -5.44 5.66 9.56
CA ILE A 124 -6.63 5.25 8.81
C ILE A 124 -6.29 4.06 7.91
N LEU A 125 -7.05 2.98 8.03
CA LEU A 125 -7.01 1.85 7.11
C LEU A 125 -8.18 1.94 6.14
N THR A 126 -7.92 1.78 4.84
CA THR A 126 -8.92 1.77 3.78
C THR A 126 -8.57 0.75 2.70
N GLY A 127 -9.43 0.59 1.69
CA GLY A 127 -9.27 -0.39 0.63
C GLY A 127 -9.91 -1.74 0.94
N GLY A 128 -9.94 -2.62 -0.05
CA GLY A 128 -10.62 -3.92 0.04
C GLY A 128 -10.02 -4.87 1.08
N ILE A 129 -8.70 -4.84 1.28
CA ILE A 129 -8.01 -5.71 2.27
C ILE A 129 -8.33 -5.27 3.71
N ALA A 130 -8.77 -4.02 3.92
CA ALA A 130 -9.17 -3.53 5.24
C ALA A 130 -10.45 -4.19 5.78
N TYR A 131 -11.23 -4.90 4.96
CA TYR A 131 -12.35 -5.73 5.43
C TYR A 131 -11.90 -6.92 6.29
N ALA A 132 -10.69 -7.42 6.10
CA ALA A 132 -10.19 -8.57 6.84
C ALA A 132 -9.80 -8.17 8.28
N PRO A 133 -10.38 -8.77 9.34
CA PRO A 133 -10.06 -8.41 10.72
C PRO A 133 -8.59 -8.59 11.09
N VAL A 134 -7.92 -9.55 10.46
CA VAL A 134 -6.48 -9.81 10.63
C VAL A 134 -5.63 -8.60 10.23
N THR A 135 -6.05 -7.85 9.20
CA THR A 135 -5.34 -6.66 8.72
C THR A 135 -5.19 -5.62 9.82
N ARG A 136 -6.29 -5.26 10.46
CA ARG A 136 -6.28 -4.33 11.59
C ARG A 136 -5.42 -4.87 12.73
N LYS A 137 -5.63 -6.12 13.13
CA LYS A 137 -4.92 -6.74 14.25
C LYS A 137 -3.40 -6.67 14.04
N MET A 138 -2.90 -7.15 12.91
CA MET A 138 -1.46 -7.22 12.63
C MET A 138 -0.81 -5.83 12.52
N LEU A 139 -1.53 -4.85 11.99
CA LEU A 139 -1.04 -3.48 11.91
C LEU A 139 -1.11 -2.75 13.27
N GLU A 140 -2.16 -2.94 14.06
CA GLU A 140 -2.24 -2.37 15.42
C GLU A 140 -1.13 -2.91 16.33
N GLU A 141 -0.80 -4.20 16.25
CA GLU A 141 0.30 -4.79 17.01
C GLU A 141 1.65 -4.12 16.69
N LYS A 142 1.85 -3.67 15.47
CA LYS A 142 3.12 -3.05 15.02
C LYS A 142 3.14 -1.52 15.15
N LEU A 143 2.02 -0.87 15.01
CA LEU A 143 1.92 0.59 14.84
C LEU A 143 1.06 1.29 15.91
N GLY A 144 0.40 0.53 16.80
CA GLY A 144 -0.46 1.09 17.83
C GLY A 144 0.23 2.06 18.80
N TRP A 145 1.56 2.04 18.85
CA TRP A 145 2.36 2.98 19.59
C TRP A 145 2.45 4.38 18.93
N ILE A 146 2.12 4.49 17.63
CA ILE A 146 2.14 5.77 16.90
C ILE A 146 0.86 6.54 17.16
N ALA A 147 -0.31 5.93 16.90
CA ALA A 147 -1.62 6.56 17.05
C ALA A 147 -2.74 5.50 17.02
N PRO A 148 -3.97 5.84 17.48
CA PRO A 148 -5.11 4.96 17.36
C PRO A 148 -5.51 4.72 15.91
N PHE A 149 -6.21 3.59 15.66
CA PHE A 149 -6.66 3.16 14.34
C PHE A 149 -8.15 3.42 14.11
N THR A 150 -8.46 3.90 12.91
CA THR A 150 -9.83 3.90 12.37
C THR A 150 -9.85 3.14 11.04
N VAL A 151 -10.86 2.30 10.82
CA VAL A 151 -10.99 1.48 9.61
C VAL A 151 -12.19 1.96 8.81
N TYR A 152 -11.95 2.35 7.57
CA TYR A 152 -12.95 2.64 6.54
C TYR A 152 -12.75 1.68 5.38
N PRO A 153 -13.28 0.43 5.48
CA PRO A 153 -13.00 -0.60 4.50
C PRO A 153 -13.74 -0.34 3.20
N GLY A 154 -13.13 -0.73 2.09
CA GLY A 154 -13.69 -0.55 0.74
C GLY A 154 -13.16 0.70 0.04
N GLU A 155 -13.72 0.94 -1.12
CA GLU A 155 -13.31 2.00 -2.04
C GLU A 155 -14.57 2.63 -2.66
N ASP A 156 -14.86 3.88 -2.30
CA ASP A 156 -15.92 4.67 -2.93
C ASP A 156 -15.34 5.64 -3.97
N GLU A 157 -14.43 5.13 -4.84
CA GLU A 157 -13.67 5.94 -5.80
C GLU A 157 -14.58 6.78 -6.69
N LEU A 158 -15.63 6.18 -7.28
CA LEU A 158 -16.55 6.89 -8.16
C LEU A 158 -17.28 8.01 -7.43
N LEU A 159 -17.69 7.78 -6.20
CA LEU A 159 -18.32 8.80 -5.37
C LEU A 159 -17.33 9.91 -5.01
N ALA A 160 -16.12 9.57 -4.63
CA ALA A 160 -15.07 10.53 -4.29
C ALA A 160 -14.69 11.40 -5.49
N LEU A 161 -14.54 10.81 -6.68
CA LEU A 161 -14.28 11.54 -7.93
C LEU A 161 -15.44 12.46 -8.30
N ALA A 162 -16.68 11.97 -8.19
CA ALA A 162 -17.87 12.77 -8.46
C ALA A 162 -17.97 13.97 -7.50
N GLN A 163 -17.74 13.74 -6.21
CA GLN A 163 -17.74 14.80 -5.20
C GLN A 163 -16.61 15.82 -5.43
N GLY A 164 -15.41 15.35 -5.83
CA GLY A 164 -14.28 16.20 -6.21
C GLY A 164 -14.64 17.12 -7.38
N GLY A 165 -15.20 16.56 -8.46
CA GLY A 165 -15.66 17.34 -9.62
C GLY A 165 -16.76 18.33 -9.26
N LEU A 166 -17.71 17.93 -8.41
CA LEU A 166 -18.79 18.82 -7.96
C LEU A 166 -18.29 20.02 -7.16
N ARG A 167 -17.26 19.85 -6.30
CA ARG A 167 -16.67 21.00 -5.57
C ARG A 167 -16.10 22.05 -6.52
N VAL A 168 -15.42 21.61 -7.59
CA VAL A 168 -14.89 22.52 -8.60
C VAL A 168 -16.04 23.22 -9.37
N ILE A 169 -17.05 22.47 -9.83
CA ILE A 169 -18.19 23.02 -10.57
C ILE A 169 -18.96 24.04 -9.74
N ARG A 170 -19.08 23.81 -8.43
CA ARG A 170 -19.76 24.72 -7.48
C ARG A 170 -18.90 25.91 -7.06
N GLY A 171 -17.63 25.98 -7.48
CA GLY A 171 -16.71 27.03 -7.08
C GLY A 171 -16.22 26.94 -5.63
N GLU A 172 -16.44 25.78 -4.99
CA GLU A 172 -15.95 25.51 -3.64
C GLU A 172 -14.43 25.24 -3.61
N GLU A 173 -13.89 24.81 -4.74
CA GLU A 173 -12.46 24.52 -4.96
C GLU A 173 -12.04 24.97 -6.36
N ALA A 174 -10.85 25.57 -6.47
CA ALA A 174 -10.30 25.93 -7.79
C ALA A 174 -9.73 24.72 -8.51
N ALA A 175 -9.95 24.62 -9.82
CA ALA A 175 -9.26 23.63 -10.65
C ALA A 175 -7.75 23.91 -10.62
N LYS A 176 -6.95 22.85 -10.52
CA LYS A 176 -5.49 22.95 -10.63
C LYS A 176 -5.07 22.86 -12.09
N GLU A 177 -4.14 23.72 -12.49
CA GLU A 177 -3.44 23.60 -13.76
C GLU A 177 -2.15 22.79 -13.54
N TYR A 178 -1.84 21.89 -14.49
CA TYR A 178 -0.65 21.05 -14.47
C TYR A 178 0.30 21.50 -15.59
#